data_0fd34c838d7efe567a8c0f3072c3df85
#
_entry.id   0fd34c838d7efe567a8c0f3072c3df85
#
_cell.length_a   1.000
_cell.length_b   1.000
_cell.length_c   1.000
_cell.angle_alpha   90.00
_cell.angle_beta   90.00
_cell.angle_gamma   90.00
#
_symmetry.space_group_name_H-M   'P 1'
#
loop_
_entity.id
_entity.type
_entity.pdbx_description
1 polymer ?
#
loop_
_entity_poly.entity_id
_entity_poly.type
_entity_poly.pdbx_seq_one_letter_code
_entity_poly.pdbx_strand_id
1 'polypeptide(L)'
;MNDSTRVQEELPFRAQALAASLTVRDLAASVAWYRDVVGFAVERQHERDGVLRAVSLQAGAVRLVLGQDDGAKGWERLKGEGFSMMLTTDLSVDAVAARIQAHGGALDSEPADTPWGMRAFRVRDPDGFRLTISSERPAGR
;
A
#
# COMPACT_ATOMS: atom_id res chain seq x y z
N MET A 1 -20.21 16.90 20.03
CA MET A 1 -19.45 17.94 19.58
C MET A 1 -18.52 17.50 18.53
N ASN A 2 -18.26 18.29 17.66
CA ASN A 2 -17.53 17.83 16.57
C ASN A 2 -16.53 18.83 16.12
N ASP A 3 -15.52 18.96 16.94
CA ASP A 3 -14.44 19.88 16.63
C ASP A 3 -13.76 19.53 15.33
N SER A 4 -13.73 18.24 14.99
CA SER A 4 -13.12 17.82 13.74
C SER A 4 -13.82 18.43 12.54
N THR A 5 -15.15 18.43 12.55
CA THR A 5 -15.91 19.01 11.44
C THR A 5 -15.68 20.50 11.36
N ARG A 6 -15.68 21.18 12.49
CA ARG A 6 -15.44 22.61 12.49
C ARG A 6 -14.06 22.97 11.97
N VAL A 7 -13.04 22.26 12.45
CA VAL A 7 -11.66 22.50 12.00
C VAL A 7 -11.58 22.29 10.50
N GLN A 8 -12.20 21.21 10.01
CA GLN A 8 -12.17 20.89 8.60
C GLN A 8 -12.81 21.97 7.75
N GLU A 9 -13.92 22.55 8.23
CA GLU A 9 -14.59 23.62 7.48
C GLU A 9 -13.77 24.88 7.40
N GLU A 10 -12.91 25.11 8.38
CA GLU A 10 -12.08 26.32 8.44
C GLU A 10 -10.79 26.20 7.66
N LEU A 11 -10.42 24.99 7.21
CA LEU A 11 -9.18 24.80 6.49
C LEU A 11 -9.28 25.35 5.07
N PRO A 12 -8.23 26.02 4.60
CA PRO A 12 -8.24 26.59 3.24
C PRO A 12 -8.12 25.54 2.15
N PHE A 13 -7.62 24.35 2.48
CA PHE A 13 -7.45 23.28 1.52
C PHE A 13 -8.24 22.06 1.95
N ARG A 14 -8.89 21.40 1.00
CA ARG A 14 -9.64 20.17 1.25
C ARG A 14 -9.34 19.18 0.14
N ALA A 15 -8.93 17.98 0.53
CA ALA A 15 -8.69 16.90 -0.40
C ALA A 15 -9.75 15.82 -0.19
N GLN A 16 -10.09 15.11 -1.25
CA GLN A 16 -11.10 14.06 -1.19
C GLN A 16 -10.49 12.68 -1.21
N ALA A 17 -9.27 12.53 -1.68
CA ALA A 17 -8.65 11.23 -1.77
C ALA A 17 -7.14 11.38 -1.87
N LEU A 18 -6.46 10.32 -1.54
CA LEU A 18 -5.02 10.22 -1.71
C LEU A 18 -4.74 8.89 -2.39
N ALA A 19 -3.89 8.89 -3.40
CA ALA A 19 -3.41 7.68 -4.02
C ALA A 19 -1.89 7.73 -4.06
N ALA A 20 -1.24 6.62 -3.74
CA ALA A 20 0.20 6.52 -3.90
C ALA A 20 0.51 6.14 -5.34
N SER A 21 1.56 6.72 -5.90
CA SER A 21 2.01 6.41 -7.25
C SER A 21 3.46 5.93 -7.16
N LEU A 22 3.70 4.70 -7.55
CA LEU A 22 5.00 4.07 -7.43
C LEU A 22 5.54 3.75 -8.82
N THR A 23 6.82 4.07 -9.04
CA THR A 23 7.53 3.67 -10.24
C THR A 23 8.22 2.36 -9.95
N VAL A 24 7.89 1.31 -10.71
CA VAL A 24 8.33 -0.05 -10.42
C VAL A 24 9.18 -0.58 -11.56
N ARG A 25 10.11 -1.44 -11.21
CA ARG A 25 11.08 -1.99 -12.15
C ARG A 25 10.43 -2.95 -13.14
N ASP A 26 9.50 -3.77 -12.68
CA ASP A 26 8.81 -4.77 -13.48
C ASP A 26 7.33 -4.67 -13.17
N LEU A 27 6.59 -4.00 -14.04
CA LEU A 27 5.19 -3.69 -13.78
C LEU A 27 4.36 -4.97 -13.62
N ALA A 28 4.58 -5.97 -14.48
CA ALA A 28 3.81 -7.21 -14.39
C ALA A 28 4.06 -7.93 -13.07
N ALA A 29 5.31 -7.99 -12.62
CA ALA A 29 5.66 -8.65 -11.38
C ALA A 29 5.09 -7.90 -10.18
N SER A 30 5.13 -6.57 -10.21
CA SER A 30 4.59 -5.77 -9.11
C SER A 30 3.07 -5.88 -9.05
N VAL A 31 2.40 -5.84 -10.19
CA VAL A 31 0.94 -6.03 -10.22
C VAL A 31 0.58 -7.39 -9.64
N ALA A 32 1.30 -8.43 -10.03
CA ALA A 32 1.03 -9.78 -9.53
C ALA A 32 1.23 -9.84 -8.01
N TRP A 33 2.25 -9.18 -7.50
CA TRP A 33 2.51 -9.17 -6.06
C TRP A 33 1.37 -8.49 -5.29
N TYR A 34 0.99 -7.29 -5.72
CA TYR A 34 -0.08 -6.58 -5.02
C TYR A 34 -1.42 -7.31 -5.14
N ARG A 35 -1.70 -7.88 -6.31
CA ARG A 35 -2.96 -8.56 -6.54
C ARG A 35 -3.02 -9.92 -5.86
N ASP A 36 -1.99 -10.75 -6.06
CA ASP A 36 -2.05 -12.15 -5.66
C ASP A 36 -1.53 -12.39 -4.25
N VAL A 37 -0.54 -11.62 -3.81
CA VAL A 37 0.05 -11.79 -2.49
C VAL A 37 -0.70 -10.93 -1.46
N VAL A 38 -0.89 -9.64 -1.74
CA VAL A 38 -1.54 -8.76 -0.78
C VAL A 38 -3.06 -8.81 -0.91
N GLY A 39 -3.57 -8.79 -2.13
CA GLY A 39 -5.01 -8.89 -2.33
C GLY A 39 -5.66 -7.67 -2.93
N PHE A 40 -4.90 -6.79 -3.58
CA PHE A 40 -5.48 -5.67 -4.31
C PHE A 40 -6.19 -6.17 -5.55
N ALA A 41 -7.15 -5.38 -6.03
CA ALA A 41 -7.83 -5.65 -7.30
C ALA A 41 -7.33 -4.67 -8.35
N VAL A 42 -7.22 -5.14 -9.59
CA VAL A 42 -6.87 -4.27 -10.70
C VAL A 42 -8.10 -3.44 -11.05
N GLU A 43 -7.92 -2.11 -11.03
CA GLU A 43 -9.02 -1.20 -11.35
C GLU A 43 -8.97 -0.76 -12.81
N ARG A 44 -7.76 -0.42 -13.30
CA ARG A 44 -7.62 0.10 -14.67
C ARG A 44 -6.20 -0.16 -15.16
N GLN A 45 -6.10 -0.47 -16.45
CA GLN A 45 -4.82 -0.62 -17.13
C GLN A 45 -4.66 0.54 -18.10
N HIS A 46 -3.44 1.10 -18.14
CA HIS A 46 -3.14 2.24 -19.00
C HIS A 46 -2.07 1.83 -20.01
N GLU A 47 -2.44 1.83 -21.28
CA GLU A 47 -1.53 1.45 -22.35
C GLU A 47 -1.20 2.66 -23.22
N ARG A 48 -0.01 2.64 -23.77
CA ARG A 48 0.40 3.61 -24.79
C ARG A 48 1.10 2.83 -25.89
N ASP A 49 0.63 3.01 -27.13
CA ASP A 49 1.21 2.34 -28.30
C ASP A 49 1.25 0.83 -28.10
N GLY A 50 0.18 0.27 -27.51
CA GLY A 50 0.07 -1.16 -27.30
C GLY A 50 0.90 -1.73 -26.17
N VAL A 51 1.58 -0.87 -25.39
CA VAL A 51 2.44 -1.30 -24.30
C VAL A 51 1.84 -0.84 -22.98
N LEU A 52 1.71 -1.77 -22.03
CA LEU A 52 1.20 -1.45 -20.71
C LEU A 52 2.20 -0.59 -19.96
N ARG A 53 1.77 0.61 -19.54
CA ARG A 53 2.65 1.59 -18.89
C ARG A 53 2.32 1.79 -17.43
N ALA A 54 1.06 1.61 -17.05
CA ALA A 54 0.66 1.84 -15.67
C ALA A 54 -0.58 1.01 -15.37
N VAL A 55 -0.77 0.69 -14.09
CA VAL A 55 -1.94 -0.03 -13.61
C VAL A 55 -2.41 0.62 -12.34
N SER A 56 -3.71 0.88 -12.25
CA SER A 56 -4.34 1.35 -11.03
C SER A 56 -4.90 0.16 -10.29
N LEU A 57 -4.61 0.10 -9.00
CA LEU A 57 -5.06 -0.96 -8.11
C LEU A 57 -5.91 -0.38 -6.99
N GLN A 58 -6.80 -1.19 -6.46
CA GLN A 58 -7.72 -0.75 -5.42
C GLN A 58 -7.85 -1.83 -4.35
N ALA A 59 -7.89 -1.40 -3.11
CA ALA A 59 -8.19 -2.25 -1.97
C ALA A 59 -9.11 -1.45 -1.06
N GLY A 60 -10.43 -1.75 -1.09
CA GLY A 60 -11.39 -0.95 -0.37
C GLY A 60 -11.35 0.50 -0.83
N ALA A 61 -11.12 1.40 0.09
CA ALA A 61 -11.04 2.84 -0.19
C ALA A 61 -9.64 3.30 -0.61
N VAL A 62 -8.68 2.38 -0.66
CA VAL A 62 -7.28 2.71 -0.94
C VAL A 62 -6.97 2.48 -2.40
N ARG A 63 -6.26 3.42 -3.01
CA ARG A 63 -5.82 3.32 -4.39
C ARG A 63 -4.33 3.42 -4.50
N LEU A 64 -3.80 2.72 -5.49
CA LEU A 64 -2.37 2.62 -5.73
C LEU A 64 -2.17 2.60 -7.24
N VAL A 65 -1.24 3.41 -7.73
CA VAL A 65 -0.92 3.42 -9.15
C VAL A 65 0.52 2.94 -9.30
N LEU A 66 0.71 1.93 -10.15
CA LEU A 66 2.04 1.42 -10.46
C LEU A 66 2.39 1.82 -11.88
N GLY A 67 3.56 2.44 -12.06
CA GLY A 67 4.05 2.85 -13.37
C GLY A 67 5.35 2.14 -13.69
N GLN A 68 5.52 1.76 -14.95
CA GLN A 68 6.72 1.07 -15.38
C GLN A 68 7.90 2.06 -15.42
N ASP A 69 8.98 1.69 -14.74
CA ASP A 69 10.23 2.44 -14.80
C ASP A 69 10.81 2.30 -16.21
N ASP A 70 11.28 3.40 -16.79
CA ASP A 70 11.89 3.36 -18.10
C ASP A 70 13.41 3.19 -18.04
N GLY A 71 13.96 3.08 -16.84
CA GLY A 71 15.39 2.87 -16.67
C GLY A 71 16.25 4.09 -16.85
N ALA A 72 15.66 5.27 -17.13
CA ALA A 72 16.43 6.47 -17.43
C ALA A 72 17.32 6.90 -16.28
N LYS A 73 16.92 6.60 -15.04
CA LYS A 73 17.69 6.96 -13.86
C LYS A 73 18.45 5.77 -13.29
N GLY A 74 18.58 4.69 -14.06
CA GLY A 74 19.28 3.48 -13.63
C GLY A 74 18.34 2.46 -13.04
N TRP A 75 18.52 1.18 -13.46
CA TRP A 75 17.68 0.10 -12.99
C TRP A 75 17.96 -0.30 -11.54
N GLU A 76 19.16 0.02 -11.05
CA GLU A 76 19.60 -0.41 -9.73
C GLU A 76 19.39 0.66 -8.65
N ARG A 77 18.71 1.75 -8.97
CA ARG A 77 18.53 2.81 -7.98
C ARG A 77 17.62 2.34 -6.85
N LEU A 78 17.89 2.86 -5.66
CA LEU A 78 17.07 2.59 -4.50
C LEU A 78 15.72 3.29 -4.63
N LYS A 79 14.68 2.63 -4.18
CA LYS A 79 13.34 3.19 -4.20
C LYS A 79 12.70 3.08 -2.83
N GLY A 80 11.84 4.01 -2.52
CA GLY A 80 11.08 4.00 -1.28
C GLY A 80 11.86 4.45 -0.07
N GLU A 81 13.04 4.99 -0.26
CA GLU A 81 13.82 5.47 0.86
C GLU A 81 13.17 6.71 1.47
N GLY A 82 13.00 6.72 2.79
CA GLY A 82 12.32 7.82 3.47
C GLY A 82 10.83 7.85 3.23
N PHE A 83 10.25 6.77 2.71
CA PHE A 83 8.84 6.71 2.35
C PHE A 83 8.27 5.38 2.78
N SER A 84 7.07 5.40 3.32
CA SER A 84 6.39 4.18 3.73
C SER A 84 4.89 4.41 3.56
N MET A 85 4.19 3.38 3.12
CA MET A 85 2.75 3.44 3.01
C MET A 85 2.15 2.78 4.24
N MET A 86 1.27 3.52 4.92
CA MET A 86 0.61 3.01 6.10
C MET A 86 -0.85 2.76 5.74
N LEU A 87 -1.24 1.49 5.75
CA LEU A 87 -2.59 1.08 5.41
C LEU A 87 -3.29 0.61 6.67
N THR A 88 -4.45 1.18 6.94
CA THR A 88 -5.28 0.76 8.07
C THR A 88 -6.42 -0.09 7.54
N THR A 89 -6.65 -1.24 8.16
CA THR A 89 -7.68 -2.16 7.74
C THR A 89 -8.56 -2.53 8.93
N ASP A 90 -9.80 -2.92 8.66
CA ASP A 90 -10.67 -3.46 9.69
C ASP A 90 -10.61 -4.99 9.76
N LEU A 91 -9.77 -5.59 8.92
CA LEU A 91 -9.53 -7.02 8.97
C LEU A 91 -8.52 -7.35 10.08
N SER A 92 -8.47 -8.62 10.45
CA SER A 92 -7.43 -9.09 11.36
C SER A 92 -6.07 -9.00 10.67
N VAL A 93 -5.14 -8.23 11.26
CA VAL A 93 -3.81 -8.13 10.65
C VAL A 93 -3.07 -9.45 10.71
N ASP A 94 -3.37 -10.30 11.71
CA ASP A 94 -2.77 -11.63 11.74
C ASP A 94 -3.22 -12.46 10.55
N ALA A 95 -4.50 -12.37 10.19
CA ALA A 95 -5.02 -13.09 9.03
C ALA A 95 -4.45 -12.54 7.73
N VAL A 96 -4.30 -11.21 7.64
CA VAL A 96 -3.71 -10.58 6.45
C VAL A 96 -2.25 -11.02 6.31
N ALA A 97 -1.50 -11.00 7.39
CA ALA A 97 -0.09 -11.44 7.37
C ALA A 97 0.01 -12.90 6.96
N ALA A 98 -0.86 -13.75 7.50
CA ALA A 98 -0.85 -15.17 7.17
C ALA A 98 -1.15 -15.40 5.69
N ARG A 99 -2.10 -14.63 5.14
CA ARG A 99 -2.41 -14.73 3.71
C ARG A 99 -1.19 -14.32 2.86
N ILE A 100 -0.52 -13.24 3.24
CA ILE A 100 0.65 -12.78 2.51
C ILE A 100 1.72 -13.87 2.49
N GLN A 101 1.97 -14.49 3.64
CA GLN A 101 2.97 -15.56 3.72
C GLN A 101 2.53 -16.79 2.93
N ALA A 102 1.24 -17.12 2.97
CA ALA A 102 0.73 -18.27 2.23
C ALA A 102 0.86 -18.10 0.73
N HIS A 103 0.89 -16.86 0.24
CA HIS A 103 1.01 -16.57 -1.18
C HIS A 103 2.43 -16.14 -1.56
N GLY A 104 3.41 -16.47 -0.72
CA GLY A 104 4.81 -16.31 -1.07
C GLY A 104 5.45 -15.02 -0.63
N GLY A 105 4.74 -14.17 0.10
CA GLY A 105 5.32 -12.94 0.61
C GLY A 105 6.11 -13.18 1.88
N ALA A 106 7.14 -12.34 2.08
CA ALA A 106 7.96 -12.39 3.29
C ALA A 106 7.71 -11.12 4.09
N LEU A 107 7.51 -11.26 5.39
CA LEU A 107 7.28 -10.12 6.25
C LEU A 107 8.60 -9.55 6.75
N ASP A 108 8.67 -8.22 6.85
CA ASP A 108 9.79 -7.56 7.52
C ASP A 108 9.64 -7.67 9.03
N SER A 109 8.40 -7.65 9.52
CA SER A 109 8.15 -7.84 10.94
C SER A 109 6.81 -8.55 11.11
N GLU A 110 6.73 -9.37 12.15
CA GLU A 110 5.52 -10.11 12.47
C GLU A 110 4.48 -9.18 13.09
N PRO A 111 3.18 -9.56 13.02
CA PRO A 111 2.16 -8.77 13.71
C PRO A 111 2.47 -8.62 15.18
N ALA A 112 2.38 -7.39 15.66
CA ALA A 112 2.65 -7.07 17.05
C ALA A 112 1.82 -5.86 17.47
N ASP A 113 1.51 -5.80 18.76
CA ASP A 113 0.78 -4.66 19.31
C ASP A 113 1.71 -3.46 19.42
N THR A 114 1.16 -2.30 19.10
CA THR A 114 1.91 -1.04 19.21
C THR A 114 1.52 -0.32 20.50
N PRO A 115 2.39 0.59 20.99
CA PRO A 115 2.06 1.33 22.21
C PRO A 115 0.84 2.25 22.07
N TRP A 116 0.44 2.57 20.84
CA TRP A 116 -0.68 3.51 20.61
C TRP A 116 -1.98 2.82 20.27
N GLY A 117 -2.12 1.55 20.63
CA GLY A 117 -3.42 0.87 20.56
C GLY A 117 -3.71 0.18 19.23
N MET A 118 -2.71 0.02 18.40
CA MET A 118 -2.87 -0.67 17.11
C MET A 118 -2.15 -2.00 17.16
N ARG A 119 -2.41 -2.83 16.15
CA ARG A 119 -1.63 -4.03 15.90
C ARG A 119 -1.18 -3.95 14.46
N ALA A 120 0.10 -4.22 14.19
CA ALA A 120 0.67 -3.92 12.89
C ALA A 120 1.77 -4.90 12.51
N PHE A 121 2.01 -5.03 11.20
CA PHE A 121 3.18 -5.72 10.67
C PHE A 121 3.69 -4.95 9.47
N ARG A 122 4.89 -5.30 9.00
CA ARG A 122 5.54 -4.63 7.88
C ARG A 122 5.94 -5.63 6.82
N VAL A 123 5.83 -5.19 5.57
CA VAL A 123 6.21 -6.00 4.42
C VAL A 123 6.76 -5.06 3.35
N ARG A 124 7.64 -5.58 2.48
CA ARG A 124 8.18 -4.82 1.36
C ARG A 124 7.70 -5.42 0.06
N ASP A 125 7.45 -4.53 -0.90
CA ASP A 125 7.08 -4.98 -2.23
C ASP A 125 8.34 -5.36 -3.04
N PRO A 126 8.18 -5.86 -4.28
CA PRO A 126 9.34 -6.30 -5.06
C PRO A 126 10.39 -5.23 -5.31
N ASP A 127 10.02 -3.95 -5.29
CA ASP A 127 10.96 -2.85 -5.50
C ASP A 127 11.54 -2.33 -4.20
N GLY A 128 11.08 -2.83 -3.05
CA GLY A 128 11.55 -2.37 -1.76
C GLY A 128 10.69 -1.29 -1.12
N PHE A 129 9.56 -0.94 -1.73
CA PHE A 129 8.64 0.00 -1.09
C PHE A 129 8.03 -0.64 0.15
N ARG A 130 7.99 0.12 1.24
CA ARG A 130 7.57 -0.39 2.54
C ARG A 130 6.10 -0.18 2.77
N LEU A 131 5.44 -1.23 3.27
CA LEU A 131 4.05 -1.17 3.67
C LEU A 131 3.95 -1.54 5.14
N THR A 132 3.25 -0.71 5.90
CA THR A 132 2.86 -1.03 7.27
C THR A 132 1.35 -1.23 7.23
N ILE A 133 0.91 -2.42 7.62
CA ILE A 133 -0.52 -2.74 7.63
C ILE A 133 -0.95 -2.88 9.08
N SER A 134 -1.98 -2.12 9.47
CA SER A 134 -2.37 -2.04 10.85
C SER A 134 -3.89 -2.06 11.02
N SER A 135 -4.33 -2.44 12.20
CA SER A 135 -5.72 -2.34 12.59
C SER A 135 -5.75 -2.04 14.09
N GLU A 136 -6.92 -1.59 14.56
CA GLU A 136 -7.08 -1.39 15.99
C GLU A 136 -6.98 -2.73 16.72
N ARG A 137 -6.38 -2.71 17.90
CA ARG A 137 -6.33 -3.91 18.72
C ARG A 137 -7.75 -4.27 19.15
N PRO A 138 -8.09 -5.57 19.13
CA PRO A 138 -9.38 -5.98 19.65
C PRO A 138 -9.53 -5.59 21.12
N ALA A 139 -10.77 -5.30 21.50
CA ALA A 139 -11.07 -4.96 22.87
C ALA A 139 -10.68 -6.11 23.79
N GLY A 140 -10.16 -5.81 24.97
CA GLY A 140 -9.78 -6.81 25.93
C GLY A 140 -8.38 -7.36 25.78
N ARG A 141 -7.58 -6.77 24.91
CA ARG A 141 -6.20 -7.19 24.72
C ARG A 141 -5.21 -6.21 25.25
#